data_a3ef6f2d80d0af8820a895cd110f97d9
#
_entry.id   a3ef6f2d80d0af8820a895cd110f97d9
#
_cell.length_a   1.000
_cell.length_b   1.000
_cell.length_c   1.000
_cell.angle_alpha   90.00
_cell.angle_beta   90.00
_cell.angle_gamma   90.00
#
_symmetry.space_group_name_H-M   'P 1'
#
loop_
_entity.id
_entity.type
_entity.pdbx_description
1 polymer ?
#
loop_
_entity_poly.entity_id
_entity_poly.type
_entity_poly.pdbx_seq_one_letter_code
_entity_poly.pdbx_strand_id
1 'polypeptide(L)'
;NHLERISDYYNKSDVRVIHYYDSENEDPYDRYVNGVDYFALDHDEGQFDGYLKRYGTFAGTGITSFRMPSNLQYIAPETFRNCEQLKTFYIGKAFRGKINYGEEGDPDTLFLYYAPIRLIQIDKENTSYQLQNEILYTRDGHILCQALKNDNADSQLTIPSCVTEIADGAFYRNSEFGAIEVKGSLERIGISAFACADVGSFYVKGGVNYLDRGSFYQSAISEWRRHG
;
A
#
# COMPACT_ATOMS: atom_id res chain seq x y z
N ASN A 1 -8.83 0.53 26.20
CA ASN A 1 -8.54 1.37 25.03
C ASN A 1 -8.32 0.48 23.82
N HIS A 2 -9.30 0.42 22.96
CA HIS A 2 -9.25 -0.38 21.76
C HIS A 2 -8.96 0.55 20.59
N LEU A 3 -7.72 0.54 20.10
CA LEU A 3 -7.37 1.19 18.85
C LEU A 3 -7.76 0.25 17.70
N GLU A 4 -8.88 0.51 17.06
CA GLU A 4 -9.39 -0.31 15.95
C GLU A 4 -8.95 0.22 14.59
N ARG A 5 -8.76 1.52 14.48
CA ARG A 5 -8.43 2.21 13.23
C ARG A 5 -7.43 3.34 13.45
N ILE A 6 -6.51 3.50 12.53
CA ILE A 6 -5.69 4.71 12.39
C ILE A 6 -6.22 5.43 11.16
N SER A 7 -6.69 6.66 11.33
CA SER A 7 -7.23 7.48 10.26
C SER A 7 -6.30 8.64 9.92
N ASP A 8 -6.48 9.25 8.76
CA ASP A 8 -5.69 10.37 8.30
C ASP A 8 -6.08 11.66 8.99
N TYR A 9 -5.10 12.53 9.20
CA TYR A 9 -5.30 13.81 9.84
C TYR A 9 -4.69 14.94 9.07
N TYR A 10 -5.40 16.05 9.10
CA TYR A 10 -4.79 17.35 8.92
C TYR A 10 -4.27 17.83 10.27
N ASN A 11 -2.95 17.96 10.42
CA ASN A 11 -2.36 18.57 11.60
C ASN A 11 -1.34 19.61 11.19
N LYS A 12 -1.59 20.86 11.61
CA LYS A 12 -0.68 21.99 11.37
C LYS A 12 0.60 21.94 12.21
N SER A 13 0.68 21.14 13.26
CA SER A 13 1.74 21.36 14.24
C SER A 13 2.26 20.17 15.02
N ASP A 14 1.63 19.00 15.04
CA ASP A 14 2.14 17.94 15.89
C ASP A 14 1.72 16.53 15.48
N VAL A 15 2.72 15.74 15.14
CA VAL A 15 2.62 14.33 14.69
C VAL A 15 2.21 13.38 15.83
N ARG A 16 1.94 13.89 17.03
CA ARG A 16 1.73 13.08 18.23
C ARG A 16 0.29 12.68 18.50
N VAL A 17 -0.65 13.05 17.65
CA VAL A 17 -2.04 12.79 17.92
C VAL A 17 -2.50 11.54 17.17
N ILE A 18 -2.50 10.43 17.88
CA ILE A 18 -3.21 9.23 17.44
C ILE A 18 -4.70 9.50 17.67
N HIS A 19 -5.44 9.63 16.59
CA HIS A 19 -6.88 9.81 16.73
C HIS A 19 -7.58 8.47 16.82
N TYR A 20 -8.52 8.45 17.72
CA TYR A 20 -9.43 7.37 17.95
C TYR A 20 -10.60 7.50 16.98
N TYR A 21 -10.87 6.47 16.24
CA TYR A 21 -12.11 6.34 15.50
C TYR A 21 -13.15 5.68 16.38
N ASP A 22 -14.26 6.34 16.58
CA ASP A 22 -15.43 5.74 17.19
C ASP A 22 -16.28 5.15 16.08
N SER A 23 -16.45 3.83 16.09
CA SER A 23 -17.22 3.09 15.10
C SER A 23 -18.72 3.40 15.13
N GLU A 24 -19.18 4.17 16.13
CA GLU A 24 -20.58 4.58 16.25
C GLU A 24 -20.89 5.87 15.46
N ASN A 25 -19.89 6.53 14.90
CA ASN A 25 -20.07 7.74 14.11
C ASN A 25 -20.09 7.40 12.61
N GLU A 26 -21.26 7.51 11.99
CA GLU A 26 -21.51 7.09 10.60
C GLU A 26 -20.78 7.93 9.54
N ASP A 27 -20.27 9.12 9.90
CA ASP A 27 -19.52 9.98 8.96
C ASP A 27 -18.03 10.00 9.29
N PRO A 28 -17.18 9.34 8.48
CA PRO A 28 -15.74 9.35 8.68
C PRO A 28 -15.10 10.73 8.50
N TYR A 29 -15.83 11.70 8.01
CA TYR A 29 -15.33 13.04 7.72
C TYR A 29 -15.73 14.08 8.75
N ASP A 30 -16.71 13.78 9.60
CA ASP A 30 -17.22 14.70 10.63
C ASP A 30 -16.43 14.54 11.94
N ARG A 31 -15.18 15.04 11.95
CA ARG A 31 -14.28 14.81 13.08
C ARG A 31 -13.54 16.03 13.53
N TYR A 32 -13.54 16.19 14.84
CA TYR A 32 -12.73 17.18 15.53
C TYR A 32 -11.32 16.63 15.77
N VAL A 33 -10.32 17.30 15.23
CA VAL A 33 -8.92 17.10 15.56
C VAL A 33 -8.48 18.23 16.46
N ASN A 34 -8.14 17.92 17.72
CA ASN A 34 -7.79 18.96 18.71
C ASN A 34 -8.86 20.06 18.89
N GLY A 35 -10.14 19.70 18.78
CA GLY A 35 -11.23 20.64 18.90
C GLY A 35 -11.46 21.53 17.66
N VAL A 36 -10.81 21.23 16.57
CA VAL A 36 -11.00 21.94 15.29
C VAL A 36 -11.77 21.03 14.35
N ASP A 37 -12.90 21.51 13.85
CA ASP A 37 -13.70 20.84 12.84
C ASP A 37 -12.94 20.83 11.52
N TYR A 38 -12.65 19.64 11.03
CA TYR A 38 -11.92 19.44 9.77
C TYR A 38 -12.68 19.99 8.55
N PHE A 39 -14.01 19.89 8.56
CA PHE A 39 -14.88 20.42 7.51
C PHE A 39 -15.06 21.92 7.58
N ALA A 40 -15.09 22.50 8.77
CA ALA A 40 -15.20 23.96 8.92
C ALA A 40 -13.98 24.68 8.33
N LEU A 41 -12.79 24.07 8.42
CA LEU A 41 -11.58 24.62 7.78
C LEU A 41 -11.62 24.55 6.25
N ASP A 42 -12.32 23.58 5.69
CA ASP A 42 -12.46 23.41 4.24
C ASP A 42 -13.53 24.37 3.66
N HIS A 43 -14.58 24.67 4.43
CA HIS A 43 -15.70 25.48 3.99
C HIS A 43 -15.51 26.98 4.19
N ASP A 44 -14.78 27.42 5.20
CA ASP A 44 -14.71 28.85 5.55
C ASP A 44 -13.62 29.63 4.80
N GLU A 45 -12.63 28.98 4.23
CA GLU A 45 -11.53 29.71 3.60
C GLU A 45 -11.62 29.89 2.08
N GLY A 46 -12.60 29.32 1.40
CA GLY A 46 -12.91 29.58 -0.03
C GLY A 46 -11.73 29.50 -1.01
N GLN A 47 -10.61 28.97 -0.60
CA GLN A 47 -9.34 28.92 -1.31
C GLN A 47 -8.65 27.58 -1.26
N PHE A 48 -9.42 26.49 -1.20
CA PHE A 48 -8.80 25.19 -1.45
C PHE A 48 -8.86 24.88 -2.93
N ASP A 49 -7.72 24.94 -3.59
CA ASP A 49 -7.47 24.41 -4.94
C ASP A 49 -7.66 22.90 -5.01
N GLY A 50 -8.70 22.35 -4.43
CA GLY A 50 -9.12 20.95 -4.55
C GLY A 50 -8.15 19.89 -4.02
N TYR A 51 -7.04 20.29 -3.41
CA TYR A 51 -6.02 19.39 -2.87
C TYR A 51 -5.84 19.61 -1.38
N LEU A 52 -6.74 19.07 -0.59
CA LEU A 52 -6.41 18.78 0.81
C LEU A 52 -5.19 17.86 0.81
N LYS A 53 -4.06 18.39 1.23
CA LYS A 53 -2.90 17.56 1.55
C LYS A 53 -3.27 16.76 2.80
N ARG A 54 -3.90 15.63 2.60
CA ARG A 54 -4.15 14.68 3.68
C ARG A 54 -2.80 14.14 4.11
N TYR A 55 -2.38 14.51 5.30
CA TYR A 55 -1.19 13.93 5.91
C TYR A 55 -1.66 12.82 6.83
N GLY A 56 -1.29 11.59 6.54
CA GLY A 56 -1.53 10.48 7.44
C GLY A 56 -0.75 10.62 8.75
N THR A 57 -1.16 9.89 9.76
CA THR A 57 -0.66 9.99 11.15
C THR A 57 0.87 9.98 11.26
N PHE A 58 1.55 9.22 10.41
CA PHE A 58 3.01 9.09 10.40
C PHE A 58 3.65 9.68 9.13
N ALA A 59 2.87 10.34 8.27
CA ALA A 59 3.37 10.86 7.01
C ALA A 59 4.58 11.79 7.21
N GLY A 60 5.63 11.57 6.41
CA GLY A 60 6.85 12.37 6.44
C GLY A 60 7.72 12.19 7.69
N THR A 61 7.41 11.20 8.54
CA THR A 61 8.22 10.94 9.74
C THR A 61 9.43 10.05 9.43
N GLY A 62 10.46 10.15 10.27
CA GLY A 62 11.66 9.30 10.19
C GLY A 62 11.52 7.94 10.87
N ILE A 63 10.31 7.41 11.05
CA ILE A 63 10.15 6.08 11.64
C ILE A 63 10.82 5.01 10.77
N THR A 64 11.51 4.08 11.43
CA THR A 64 12.22 2.98 10.74
C THR A 64 11.48 1.65 10.79
N SER A 65 10.57 1.52 11.75
CA SER A 65 9.76 0.31 11.92
C SER A 65 8.38 0.66 12.49
N PHE A 66 7.39 -0.12 12.09
CA PHE A 66 6.04 -0.02 12.65
C PHE A 66 5.51 -1.40 13.01
N ARG A 67 5.03 -1.53 14.25
CA ARG A 67 4.34 -2.74 14.71
C ARG A 67 2.89 -2.42 14.99
N MET A 68 1.99 -3.07 14.27
CA MET A 68 0.56 -2.92 14.51
C MET A 68 0.19 -3.44 15.89
N PRO A 69 -0.60 -2.70 16.68
CA PRO A 69 -1.29 -3.24 17.84
C PRO A 69 -2.12 -4.48 17.47
N SER A 70 -2.23 -5.42 18.40
CA SER A 70 -2.87 -6.71 18.13
C SER A 70 -4.36 -6.63 17.75
N ASN A 71 -5.05 -5.58 18.18
CA ASN A 71 -6.46 -5.32 17.89
C ASN A 71 -6.71 -4.33 16.75
N LEU A 72 -5.65 -3.77 16.15
CA LEU A 72 -5.78 -2.84 15.03
C LEU A 72 -6.30 -3.56 13.79
N GLN A 73 -7.43 -3.11 13.26
CA GLN A 73 -8.08 -3.73 12.10
C GLN A 73 -7.78 -2.99 10.79
N TYR A 74 -7.72 -1.66 10.83
CA TYR A 74 -7.58 -0.82 9.64
C TYR A 74 -6.59 0.30 9.88
N ILE A 75 -5.95 0.73 8.79
CA ILE A 75 -5.05 1.88 8.75
C ILE A 75 -5.41 2.68 7.49
N ALA A 76 -5.58 3.97 7.65
CA ALA A 76 -5.97 4.85 6.54
C ALA A 76 -4.87 5.01 5.47
N PRO A 77 -5.25 5.36 4.23
CA PRO A 77 -4.38 5.30 3.05
C PRO A 77 -3.05 6.03 3.20
N GLU A 78 -3.06 7.27 3.59
CA GLU A 78 -1.88 8.15 3.58
C GLU A 78 -1.02 8.06 4.85
N THR A 79 -1.34 7.12 5.76
CA THR A 79 -0.72 7.02 7.09
C THR A 79 0.81 6.99 7.05
N PHE A 80 1.41 6.34 6.07
CA PHE A 80 2.87 6.19 5.94
C PHE A 80 3.45 6.90 4.71
N ARG A 81 2.71 7.85 4.13
CA ARG A 81 3.19 8.61 2.98
C ARG A 81 4.51 9.32 3.29
N ASN A 82 5.49 9.21 2.40
CA ASN A 82 6.81 9.81 2.55
C ASN A 82 7.58 9.37 3.82
N CYS A 83 7.28 8.20 4.38
CA CYS A 83 8.08 7.58 5.44
C CYS A 83 9.32 6.91 4.83
N GLU A 84 10.28 7.70 4.35
CA GLU A 84 11.45 7.23 3.59
C GLU A 84 12.41 6.34 4.38
N GLN A 85 12.27 6.27 5.70
CA GLN A 85 13.09 5.43 6.57
C GLN A 85 12.36 4.16 7.04
N LEU A 86 11.06 3.99 6.73
CA LEU A 86 10.29 2.86 7.17
C LEU A 86 10.66 1.59 6.39
N LYS A 87 11.43 0.70 7.03
CA LYS A 87 11.97 -0.52 6.43
C LYS A 87 11.33 -1.79 6.96
N THR A 88 10.80 -1.75 8.18
CA THR A 88 10.23 -2.93 8.85
C THR A 88 8.77 -2.69 9.22
N PHE A 89 7.92 -3.63 8.83
CA PHE A 89 6.49 -3.54 9.07
C PHE A 89 5.96 -4.85 9.65
N TYR A 90 5.27 -4.77 10.79
CA TYR A 90 4.64 -5.93 11.41
C TYR A 90 3.12 -5.84 11.28
N ILE A 91 2.52 -6.81 10.58
CA ILE A 91 1.07 -6.93 10.40
C ILE A 91 0.48 -7.70 11.57
N GLY A 92 -0.40 -7.05 12.33
CA GLY A 92 -1.04 -7.61 13.51
C GLY A 92 -2.13 -8.63 13.18
N LYS A 93 -2.54 -9.44 14.18
CA LYS A 93 -3.51 -10.52 13.98
C LYS A 93 -4.90 -10.05 13.55
N ALA A 94 -5.33 -8.88 14.03
CA ALA A 94 -6.67 -8.37 13.74
C ALA A 94 -6.75 -7.57 12.44
N PHE A 95 -5.61 -7.23 11.82
CA PHE A 95 -5.58 -6.37 10.64
C PHE A 95 -6.27 -7.02 9.45
N ARG A 96 -7.24 -6.31 8.86
CA ARG A 96 -8.09 -6.73 7.74
C ARG A 96 -8.15 -5.70 6.62
N GLY A 97 -7.55 -4.51 6.84
CA GLY A 97 -7.47 -3.47 5.82
C GLY A 97 -6.78 -3.98 4.57
N LYS A 98 -7.07 -3.37 3.46
CA LYS A 98 -6.48 -3.70 2.14
C LYS A 98 -5.08 -3.07 2.04
N ILE A 99 -4.08 -3.82 1.60
CA ILE A 99 -2.73 -3.30 1.36
C ILE A 99 -2.53 -3.15 -0.14
N ASN A 100 -2.43 -1.91 -0.61
CA ASN A 100 -2.16 -1.53 -1.99
C ASN A 100 -3.22 -1.99 -3.01
N TYR A 101 -4.38 -2.47 -2.59
CA TYR A 101 -5.46 -2.87 -3.51
C TYR A 101 -6.81 -2.35 -3.02
N GLY A 102 -7.77 -2.25 -3.93
CA GLY A 102 -9.09 -1.71 -3.68
C GLY A 102 -9.43 -0.63 -4.71
N GLU A 103 -10.56 0.03 -4.54
CA GLU A 103 -10.96 1.15 -5.40
C GLU A 103 -10.20 2.42 -5.00
N GLU A 104 -10.01 3.33 -5.95
CA GLU A 104 -9.40 4.64 -5.66
C GLU A 104 -10.24 5.39 -4.62
N GLY A 105 -9.59 5.81 -3.54
CA GLY A 105 -10.27 6.48 -2.43
C GLY A 105 -10.87 5.56 -1.37
N ASP A 106 -10.69 4.24 -1.48
CA ASP A 106 -11.12 3.29 -0.46
C ASP A 106 -10.43 3.59 0.89
N PRO A 107 -11.18 3.95 1.93
CA PRO A 107 -10.62 4.36 3.21
C PRO A 107 -9.91 3.24 3.95
N ASP A 108 -10.14 1.99 3.56
CA ASP A 108 -9.55 0.82 4.20
C ASP A 108 -8.27 0.35 3.52
N THR A 109 -7.81 1.05 2.48
CA THR A 109 -6.60 0.72 1.75
C THR A 109 -5.38 1.38 2.36
N LEU A 110 -4.45 0.58 2.86
CA LEU A 110 -3.14 1.02 3.32
C LEU A 110 -2.14 1.00 2.17
N PHE A 111 -1.62 2.16 1.80
CA PHE A 111 -0.59 2.25 0.77
C PHE A 111 0.81 2.14 1.36
N LEU A 112 1.41 0.95 1.29
CA LEU A 112 2.78 0.71 1.75
C LEU A 112 3.85 1.06 0.71
N TYR A 113 3.50 1.22 -0.55
CA TYR A 113 4.48 1.49 -1.60
C TYR A 113 5.16 2.86 -1.48
N TYR A 114 4.63 3.77 -0.67
CA TYR A 114 5.31 5.02 -0.34
C TYR A 114 6.51 4.84 0.58
N ALA A 115 6.66 3.68 1.20
CA ALA A 115 7.74 3.38 2.11
C ALA A 115 8.68 2.31 1.53
N PRO A 116 10.01 2.39 1.76
CA PRO A 116 10.98 1.43 1.24
C PRO A 116 11.02 0.14 2.09
N ILE A 117 9.90 -0.57 2.17
CA ILE A 117 9.75 -1.75 3.02
C ILE A 117 10.69 -2.87 2.55
N ARG A 118 11.51 -3.37 3.49
CA ARG A 118 12.46 -4.48 3.28
C ARG A 118 12.10 -5.73 4.07
N LEU A 119 11.33 -5.58 5.13
CA LEU A 119 10.92 -6.68 5.98
C LEU A 119 9.47 -6.52 6.40
N ILE A 120 8.64 -7.50 6.05
CA ILE A 120 7.31 -7.66 6.60
C ILE A 120 7.31 -8.90 7.50
N GLN A 121 6.76 -8.75 8.69
CA GLN A 121 6.42 -9.85 9.58
C GLN A 121 4.90 -9.89 9.74
N ILE A 122 4.33 -11.08 9.72
CA ILE A 122 2.89 -11.26 9.85
C ILE A 122 2.64 -12.08 11.12
N ASP A 123 1.69 -11.63 11.94
CA ASP A 123 1.23 -12.42 13.08
C ASP A 123 0.70 -13.77 12.60
N LYS A 124 1.09 -14.84 13.29
CA LYS A 124 0.68 -16.22 12.92
C LYS A 124 -0.84 -16.44 12.91
N GLU A 125 -1.58 -15.61 13.65
CA GLU A 125 -3.04 -15.64 13.73
C GLU A 125 -3.71 -14.69 12.71
N ASN A 126 -2.94 -13.96 11.91
CA ASN A 126 -3.52 -13.13 10.85
C ASN A 126 -4.11 -14.00 9.75
N THR A 127 -5.36 -13.72 9.38
CA THR A 127 -6.12 -14.50 8.39
C THR A 127 -6.24 -13.81 7.03
N SER A 128 -5.71 -12.60 6.89
CA SER A 128 -5.90 -11.77 5.70
C SER A 128 -4.70 -11.80 4.74
N TYR A 129 -3.50 -12.08 5.27
CA TYR A 129 -2.26 -11.97 4.51
C TYR A 129 -1.34 -13.17 4.69
N GLN A 130 -0.47 -13.36 3.70
CA GLN A 130 0.65 -14.30 3.73
C GLN A 130 1.87 -13.69 3.05
N LEU A 131 3.05 -14.10 3.52
CA LEU A 131 4.33 -13.72 2.93
C LEU A 131 4.99 -14.95 2.32
N GLN A 132 5.37 -14.87 1.06
CA GLN A 132 6.06 -15.95 0.34
C GLN A 132 7.13 -15.35 -0.56
N ASN A 133 8.37 -15.80 -0.43
CA ASN A 133 9.50 -15.33 -1.27
C ASN A 133 9.60 -13.81 -1.34
N GLU A 134 9.55 -13.14 -0.18
CA GLU A 134 9.62 -11.67 -0.06
C GLU A 134 8.48 -10.91 -0.77
N ILE A 135 7.41 -11.60 -1.10
CA ILE A 135 6.21 -11.02 -1.67
C ILE A 135 5.04 -11.17 -0.69
N LEU A 136 4.38 -10.07 -0.40
CA LEU A 136 3.14 -10.05 0.36
C LEU A 136 1.96 -10.33 -0.57
N TYR A 137 1.18 -11.33 -0.22
CA TYR A 137 -0.07 -11.68 -0.90
C TYR A 137 -1.25 -11.57 0.06
N THR A 138 -2.44 -11.44 -0.50
CA THR A 138 -3.67 -11.80 0.22
C THR A 138 -3.64 -13.26 0.64
N ARG A 139 -4.39 -13.64 1.67
CA ARG A 139 -4.36 -14.99 2.23
C ARG A 139 -4.78 -16.07 1.23
N ASP A 140 -5.70 -15.77 0.33
CA ASP A 140 -6.13 -16.64 -0.77
C ASP A 140 -5.11 -16.72 -1.91
N GLY A 141 -4.12 -15.85 -1.92
CA GLY A 141 -3.06 -15.80 -2.93
C GLY A 141 -3.47 -15.16 -4.26
N HIS A 142 -4.64 -14.53 -4.35
CA HIS A 142 -5.13 -13.96 -5.61
C HIS A 142 -4.52 -12.58 -5.92
N ILE A 143 -4.16 -11.81 -4.90
CA ILE A 143 -3.60 -10.47 -5.08
C ILE A 143 -2.16 -10.43 -4.57
N LEU A 144 -1.24 -10.02 -5.44
CA LEU A 144 0.12 -9.65 -5.07
C LEU A 144 0.08 -8.20 -4.56
N CYS A 145 0.21 -8.02 -3.24
CA CYS A 145 0.04 -6.71 -2.60
C CYS A 145 1.32 -5.87 -2.63
N GLN A 146 2.47 -6.47 -2.32
CA GLN A 146 3.75 -5.76 -2.20
C GLN A 146 4.93 -6.68 -2.41
N ALA A 147 5.84 -6.31 -3.28
CA ALA A 147 7.17 -6.90 -3.35
C ALA A 147 8.10 -6.15 -2.40
N LEU A 148 8.79 -6.88 -1.53
CA LEU A 148 9.76 -6.27 -0.63
C LEU A 148 11.01 -5.86 -1.42
N LYS A 149 11.61 -4.77 -1.01
CA LYS A 149 12.90 -4.35 -1.57
C LYS A 149 13.99 -5.30 -1.11
N ASN A 150 14.63 -5.91 -2.08
CA ASN A 150 15.79 -6.73 -1.83
C ASN A 150 17.00 -6.18 -2.63
N ASP A 151 18.23 -6.39 -2.21
CA ASP A 151 19.41 -5.78 -2.84
C ASP A 151 20.05 -6.74 -3.88
N ASN A 152 19.28 -7.72 -4.39
CA ASN A 152 19.84 -8.76 -5.28
C ASN A 152 19.30 -8.62 -6.72
N ALA A 153 19.98 -7.81 -7.51
CA ALA A 153 19.58 -7.39 -8.85
C ALA A 153 19.41 -8.53 -9.90
N ASP A 154 19.85 -9.73 -9.61
CA ASP A 154 19.75 -10.89 -10.52
C ASP A 154 18.58 -11.84 -10.16
N SER A 155 17.70 -11.44 -9.24
CA SER A 155 16.63 -12.30 -8.77
C SER A 155 15.58 -12.55 -9.86
N GLN A 156 15.23 -13.82 -10.04
CA GLN A 156 14.08 -14.22 -10.86
C GLN A 156 12.87 -14.44 -9.97
N LEU A 157 11.79 -13.74 -10.26
CA LEU A 157 10.53 -13.89 -9.57
C LEU A 157 9.54 -14.68 -10.41
N THR A 158 9.02 -15.77 -9.84
CA THR A 158 7.88 -16.50 -10.41
C THR A 158 6.62 -16.18 -9.62
N ILE A 159 5.64 -15.54 -10.28
CA ILE A 159 4.33 -15.25 -9.72
C ILE A 159 3.39 -16.44 -10.03
N PRO A 160 2.77 -17.05 -9.00
CA PRO A 160 1.90 -18.21 -9.17
C PRO A 160 0.69 -17.94 -10.08
N SER A 161 0.17 -19.00 -10.71
CA SER A 161 -0.98 -18.90 -11.62
C SER A 161 -2.31 -18.56 -10.95
N CYS A 162 -2.39 -18.67 -9.62
CA CYS A 162 -3.57 -18.24 -8.85
C CYS A 162 -3.63 -16.71 -8.67
N VAL A 163 -2.53 -15.99 -8.90
CA VAL A 163 -2.52 -14.54 -8.81
C VAL A 163 -3.23 -13.96 -10.03
N THR A 164 -4.27 -13.19 -9.78
CA THR A 164 -5.09 -12.52 -10.81
C THR A 164 -4.86 -11.00 -10.82
N GLU A 165 -4.29 -10.45 -9.75
CA GLU A 165 -4.04 -9.02 -9.63
C GLU A 165 -2.65 -8.73 -9.07
N ILE A 166 -1.97 -7.75 -9.68
CA ILE A 166 -0.82 -7.08 -9.11
C ILE A 166 -1.32 -5.72 -8.62
N ALA A 167 -1.23 -5.50 -7.32
CA ALA A 167 -1.79 -4.34 -6.65
C ALA A 167 -1.09 -3.02 -7.01
N ASP A 168 -1.69 -1.90 -6.60
CA ASP A 168 -1.15 -0.57 -6.83
C ASP A 168 0.23 -0.42 -6.19
N GLY A 169 1.19 0.08 -6.96
CA GLY A 169 2.55 0.28 -6.48
C GLY A 169 3.28 -0.95 -5.97
N ALA A 170 2.81 -2.17 -6.26
CA ALA A 170 3.37 -3.41 -5.69
C ALA A 170 4.88 -3.57 -5.89
N PHE A 171 5.42 -3.05 -7.00
CA PHE A 171 6.85 -3.02 -7.32
C PHE A 171 7.40 -1.58 -7.43
N TYR A 172 6.71 -0.60 -6.86
CA TYR A 172 7.10 0.80 -6.98
C TYR A 172 8.54 1.04 -6.51
N ARG A 173 9.36 1.65 -7.40
CA ARG A 173 10.79 1.90 -7.14
C ARG A 173 11.58 0.65 -6.74
N ASN A 174 11.15 -0.52 -7.18
CA ASN A 174 11.89 -1.76 -6.97
C ASN A 174 12.80 -2.01 -8.18
N SER A 175 14.12 -2.06 -7.97
CA SER A 175 15.11 -2.05 -9.05
C SER A 175 15.86 -3.39 -9.17
N GLU A 176 15.27 -4.51 -8.72
CA GLU A 176 16.12 -5.65 -8.38
C GLU A 176 15.64 -6.98 -8.96
N PHE A 177 14.73 -6.97 -9.94
CA PHE A 177 14.31 -8.20 -10.60
C PHE A 177 14.89 -8.30 -12.02
N GLY A 178 15.81 -9.26 -12.24
CA GLY A 178 16.30 -9.59 -13.58
C GLY A 178 15.17 -10.12 -14.47
N ALA A 179 14.24 -10.89 -13.92
CA ALA A 179 13.07 -11.36 -14.63
C ALA A 179 11.87 -11.59 -13.71
N ILE A 180 10.68 -11.26 -14.19
CA ILE A 180 9.40 -11.59 -13.55
C ILE A 180 8.58 -12.45 -14.51
N GLU A 181 8.22 -13.64 -14.09
CA GLU A 181 7.37 -14.56 -14.85
C GLU A 181 6.04 -14.77 -14.12
N VAL A 182 4.92 -14.42 -14.75
CA VAL A 182 3.57 -14.70 -14.28
C VAL A 182 3.06 -15.99 -14.93
N LYS A 183 2.78 -17.02 -14.13
CA LYS A 183 2.36 -18.34 -14.62
C LYS A 183 0.90 -18.42 -15.07
N GLY A 184 0.10 -17.41 -14.78
CA GLY A 184 -1.32 -17.31 -15.13
C GLY A 184 -1.65 -16.12 -16.02
N SER A 185 -2.95 -15.78 -16.05
CA SER A 185 -3.48 -14.54 -16.60
C SER A 185 -3.65 -13.52 -15.48
N LEU A 186 -3.46 -12.26 -15.78
CA LEU A 186 -3.77 -11.17 -14.87
C LEU A 186 -5.05 -10.47 -15.32
N GLU A 187 -5.99 -10.29 -14.41
CA GLU A 187 -7.15 -9.46 -14.61
C GLU A 187 -6.75 -7.98 -14.57
N ARG A 188 -5.83 -7.62 -13.64
CA ARG A 188 -5.42 -6.24 -13.42
C ARG A 188 -3.95 -6.13 -13.06
N ILE A 189 -3.28 -5.11 -13.61
CA ILE A 189 -2.03 -4.53 -13.08
C ILE A 189 -2.36 -3.12 -12.62
N GLY A 190 -2.21 -2.86 -11.33
CA GLY A 190 -2.68 -1.68 -10.64
C GLY A 190 -1.94 -0.39 -10.96
N ILE A 191 -2.44 0.71 -10.39
CA ILE A 191 -1.87 2.06 -10.55
C ILE A 191 -0.41 2.05 -10.09
N SER A 192 0.48 2.54 -10.95
CA SER A 192 1.91 2.66 -10.64
C SER A 192 2.57 1.36 -10.15
N ALA A 193 2.00 0.20 -10.47
CA ALA A 193 2.46 -1.10 -9.95
C ALA A 193 3.96 -1.34 -10.16
N PHE A 194 4.49 -0.95 -11.30
CA PHE A 194 5.91 -1.02 -11.65
C PHE A 194 6.54 0.36 -11.88
N ALA A 195 5.92 1.44 -11.39
CA ALA A 195 6.46 2.76 -11.66
C ALA A 195 7.85 2.93 -11.04
N CYS A 196 8.79 3.46 -11.84
CA CYS A 196 10.20 3.61 -11.48
C CYS A 196 10.87 2.28 -11.06
N ALA A 197 10.32 1.14 -11.47
CA ALA A 197 10.92 -0.16 -11.28
C ALA A 197 11.92 -0.45 -12.39
N ASP A 198 12.99 -1.17 -12.05
CA ASP A 198 13.94 -1.73 -13.02
C ASP A 198 13.73 -3.25 -13.05
N VAL A 199 13.15 -3.73 -14.15
CA VAL A 199 12.84 -5.15 -14.36
C VAL A 199 13.40 -5.55 -15.71
N GLY A 200 14.36 -6.44 -15.74
CA GLY A 200 15.00 -6.87 -16.99
C GLY A 200 13.99 -7.44 -17.98
N SER A 201 13.18 -8.41 -17.58
CA SER A 201 12.11 -8.96 -18.42
C SER A 201 10.82 -9.21 -17.63
N PHE A 202 9.69 -8.95 -18.29
CA PHE A 202 8.36 -9.22 -17.72
C PHE A 202 7.56 -10.11 -18.67
N TYR A 203 7.23 -11.30 -18.21
CA TYR A 203 6.54 -12.30 -19.00
C TYR A 203 5.24 -12.72 -18.35
N VAL A 204 4.12 -12.71 -19.10
CA VAL A 204 2.81 -13.18 -18.63
C VAL A 204 2.31 -14.29 -19.54
N LYS A 205 2.16 -15.49 -18.99
CA LYS A 205 1.76 -16.68 -19.75
C LYS A 205 0.36 -16.56 -20.35
N GLY A 206 -0.60 -16.08 -19.58
CA GLY A 206 -2.01 -16.04 -19.98
C GLY A 206 -2.49 -14.69 -20.51
N GLY A 207 -1.69 -13.65 -20.41
CA GLY A 207 -2.05 -12.29 -20.81
C GLY A 207 -2.57 -11.42 -19.65
N VAL A 208 -2.86 -10.15 -19.97
CA VAL A 208 -3.34 -9.13 -19.03
C VAL A 208 -4.60 -8.50 -19.61
N ASN A 209 -5.68 -8.46 -18.82
CA ASN A 209 -6.95 -7.88 -19.26
C ASN A 209 -6.98 -6.36 -19.10
N TYR A 210 -6.41 -5.84 -18.01
CA TYR A 210 -6.46 -4.42 -17.69
C TYR A 210 -5.13 -3.90 -17.15
N LEU A 211 -4.65 -2.80 -17.74
CA LEU A 211 -3.51 -2.02 -17.27
C LEU A 211 -4.01 -0.70 -16.74
N ASP A 212 -3.74 -0.42 -15.49
CA ASP A 212 -4.12 0.82 -14.86
C ASP A 212 -3.17 1.97 -15.22
N ARG A 213 -3.55 3.19 -14.88
CA ARG A 213 -2.74 4.38 -15.22
C ARG A 213 -1.35 4.31 -14.56
N GLY A 214 -0.34 4.60 -15.37
CA GLY A 214 1.03 4.65 -14.91
C GLY A 214 1.59 3.31 -14.41
N SER A 215 0.93 2.16 -14.68
CA SER A 215 1.40 0.85 -14.23
C SER A 215 2.88 0.61 -14.45
N PHE A 216 3.44 1.14 -15.55
CA PHE A 216 4.85 1.04 -15.93
C PHE A 216 5.52 2.41 -16.11
N TYR A 217 5.02 3.45 -15.45
CA TYR A 217 5.57 4.80 -15.60
C TYR A 217 7.05 4.86 -15.20
N GLN A 218 7.89 5.35 -16.12
CA GLN A 218 9.35 5.43 -15.93
C GLN A 218 10.02 4.11 -15.51
N SER A 219 9.40 2.97 -15.79
CA SER A 219 10.04 1.67 -15.56
C SER A 219 11.04 1.35 -16.66
N ALA A 220 12.14 0.70 -16.28
CA ALA A 220 13.12 0.14 -17.22
C ALA A 220 12.82 -1.34 -17.44
N ILE A 221 11.82 -1.65 -18.27
CA ILE A 221 11.54 -3.01 -18.71
C ILE A 221 12.20 -3.19 -20.07
N SER A 222 13.23 -4.03 -20.15
CA SER A 222 13.96 -4.29 -21.40
C SER A 222 13.18 -5.21 -22.33
N GLU A 223 12.31 -6.07 -21.80
CA GLU A 223 11.55 -7.01 -22.59
C GLU A 223 10.18 -7.31 -21.99
N TRP A 224 9.13 -7.09 -22.79
CA TRP A 224 7.78 -7.52 -22.51
C TRP A 224 7.41 -8.67 -23.45
N ARG A 225 7.10 -9.85 -22.91
CA ARG A 225 6.65 -10.99 -23.70
C ARG A 225 5.27 -11.47 -23.30
N ARG A 226 4.42 -11.67 -24.31
CA ARG A 226 3.16 -12.41 -24.23
C ARG A 226 3.36 -13.77 -24.90
N HIS A 227 2.84 -14.82 -24.32
CA HIS A 227 2.70 -16.07 -25.06
C HIS A 227 1.56 -15.91 -26.07
N GLY A 228 1.85 -16.11 -27.36
CA GLY A 228 0.87 -16.15 -28.42
C GLY A 228 0.06 -17.44 -28.38
#